data_7a7e001c8af4019cdc815e6af47f646a
#
_entry.id   7a7e001c8af4019cdc815e6af47f646a
#
_cell.length_a   1.000
_cell.length_b   1.000
_cell.length_c   1.000
_cell.angle_alpha   90.00
_cell.angle_beta   90.00
_cell.angle_gamma   90.00
#
_symmetry.space_group_name_H-M   'P 1'
#
loop_
_entity.id
_entity.type
_entity.pdbx_description
1 polymer ?
#
loop_
_entity_poly.entity_id
_entity_poly.type
_entity_poly.pdbx_seq_one_letter_code
_entity_poly.pdbx_strand_id
1 'polypeptide(L)'
;MRDVGIIYLYRFAEGERPVHRFLESYLGHPAGRDHDLTVVFKGFPDRENLARAKALFAGVSINAVEVDDQGFDVGSYVKAAKLVLNRRLVFLNTFSQILAHNWLEHFDRALDLPEVGVVGATGSWAANTAGPEATMVFLVRRMLGLPAKLHQSVEHVQLDGTNAGAAKGSAARSYLSAPFDYVVRYYRFGRFPNPHLRTNAFMMDRARFLALDLPSFESKSDTYGFESGRRSMTKQILAQGLQPVVIDRHGKAYRIPEWKSSSTFRVGEQENLLVADNRTANFSEAGPVHRQYLEKLSWVHPWNWDSDRPSPPRFS
;
A
#
# COMPACT_ATOMS: atom_id res chain seq x y z
N MET A 1 13.18 -5.78 26.09
CA MET A 1 12.43 -5.85 24.83
C MET A 1 11.37 -4.77 24.91
N ARG A 2 11.27 -3.94 23.91
CA ARG A 2 10.33 -2.81 23.84
C ARG A 2 8.95 -3.28 23.39
N ASP A 3 7.91 -2.57 23.79
CA ASP A 3 6.52 -2.92 23.44
C ASP A 3 6.24 -2.76 21.94
N VAL A 4 6.86 -1.75 21.33
CA VAL A 4 6.69 -1.40 19.91
C VAL A 4 7.90 -1.84 19.09
N GLY A 5 7.67 -2.49 17.97
CA GLY A 5 8.67 -2.84 16.97
C GLY A 5 8.39 -2.19 15.63
N ILE A 6 9.46 -1.75 14.97
CA ILE A 6 9.44 -1.31 13.57
C ILE A 6 9.96 -2.46 12.73
N ILE A 7 9.23 -2.84 11.69
CA ILE A 7 9.68 -3.75 10.65
C ILE A 7 9.87 -2.92 9.38
N TYR A 8 11.12 -2.65 9.02
CA TYR A 8 11.50 -1.96 7.79
C TYR A 8 12.00 -2.98 6.76
N LEU A 9 11.43 -2.95 5.57
CA LEU A 9 11.83 -3.83 4.47
C LEU A 9 12.92 -3.17 3.63
N TYR A 10 14.08 -3.82 3.53
CA TYR A 10 15.13 -3.47 2.57
C TYR A 10 15.24 -4.57 1.51
N ARG A 11 14.69 -4.34 0.32
CA ARG A 11 14.79 -5.25 -0.80
C ARG A 11 16.00 -4.90 -1.67
N PHE A 12 16.88 -5.88 -1.93
CA PHE A 12 18.10 -5.70 -2.72
C PHE A 12 17.84 -5.10 -4.11
N ALA A 13 16.81 -5.59 -4.81
CA ALA A 13 16.46 -5.15 -6.16
C ALA A 13 16.09 -3.66 -6.26
N GLU A 14 15.74 -3.00 -5.15
CA GLU A 14 15.38 -1.56 -5.12
C GLU A 14 16.61 -0.66 -4.91
N GLY A 15 17.79 -1.24 -4.65
CA GLY A 15 19.05 -0.55 -4.43
C GLY A 15 19.13 0.20 -3.10
N GLU A 16 20.20 0.96 -2.94
CA GLU A 16 20.54 1.63 -1.66
C GLU A 16 19.88 3.02 -1.50
N ARG A 17 19.52 3.68 -2.60
CA ARG A 17 18.98 5.05 -2.56
C ARG A 17 17.71 5.19 -1.69
N PRO A 18 16.73 4.29 -1.74
CA PRO A 18 15.57 4.33 -0.83
C PRO A 18 15.99 4.18 0.64
N VAL A 19 16.97 3.31 0.91
CA VAL A 19 17.46 3.05 2.28
C VAL A 19 18.15 4.29 2.87
N HIS A 20 18.96 5.00 2.08
CA HIS A 20 19.56 6.26 2.52
C HIS A 20 18.49 7.29 2.88
N ARG A 21 17.43 7.42 2.05
CA ARG A 21 16.30 8.33 2.35
C ARG A 21 15.54 7.91 3.62
N PHE A 22 15.34 6.60 3.80
CA PHE A 22 14.73 6.09 5.02
C PHE A 22 15.59 6.45 6.24
N LEU A 23 16.88 6.13 6.23
CA LEU A 23 17.80 6.40 7.34
C LEU A 23 17.89 7.89 7.67
N GLU A 24 18.04 8.74 6.65
CA GLU A 24 18.06 10.19 6.81
C GLU A 24 16.79 10.69 7.50
N SER A 25 15.63 10.26 7.02
CA SER A 25 14.33 10.65 7.57
C SER A 25 14.07 10.05 8.96
N TYR A 26 14.47 8.81 9.19
CA TYR A 26 14.34 8.12 10.47
C TYR A 26 15.17 8.77 11.57
N LEU A 27 16.42 9.15 11.26
CA LEU A 27 17.30 9.86 12.18
C LEU A 27 16.91 11.32 12.37
N GLY A 28 16.40 11.97 11.31
CA GLY A 28 15.97 13.36 11.34
C GLY A 28 14.63 13.61 12.05
N HIS A 29 13.80 12.58 12.24
CA HIS A 29 12.49 12.71 12.88
C HIS A 29 12.37 11.78 14.08
N PRO A 30 12.62 12.26 15.32
CA PRO A 30 12.42 11.46 16.52
C PRO A 30 11.07 10.76 16.55
N ALA A 31 11.11 9.46 16.86
CA ALA A 31 9.93 8.61 16.82
C ALA A 31 8.87 8.93 17.89
N GLY A 32 9.27 9.57 19.00
CA GLY A 32 8.40 9.90 20.14
C GLY A 32 8.05 8.67 21.01
N ARG A 33 8.51 7.49 20.63
CA ARG A 33 8.23 6.23 21.34
C ARG A 33 9.45 5.31 21.31
N ASP A 34 9.76 4.67 22.44
CA ASP A 34 10.79 3.63 22.49
C ASP A 34 10.38 2.43 21.64
N HIS A 35 11.31 1.93 20.83
CA HIS A 35 11.04 0.86 19.89
C HIS A 35 12.29 0.03 19.57
N ASP A 36 12.07 -1.16 19.05
CA ASP A 36 13.09 -1.97 18.41
C ASP A 36 12.97 -1.80 16.89
N LEU A 37 14.10 -1.60 16.18
CA LEU A 37 14.11 -1.57 14.73
C LEU A 37 14.57 -2.91 14.19
N THR A 38 13.72 -3.60 13.45
CA THR A 38 14.03 -4.81 12.71
C THR A 38 14.11 -4.49 11.23
N VAL A 39 15.28 -4.71 10.62
CA VAL A 39 15.49 -4.56 9.18
C VAL A 39 15.39 -5.94 8.52
N VAL A 40 14.45 -6.06 7.57
CA VAL A 40 14.27 -7.27 6.78
C VAL A 40 15.07 -7.13 5.48
N PHE A 41 16.20 -7.81 5.42
CA PHE A 41 17.05 -7.88 4.22
C PHE A 41 16.50 -8.93 3.27
N LYS A 42 15.94 -8.46 2.14
CA LYS A 42 15.23 -9.32 1.19
C LYS A 42 15.96 -9.48 -0.12
N GLY A 43 16.16 -10.73 -0.55
CA GLY A 43 16.65 -11.09 -1.89
C GLY A 43 18.10 -10.72 -2.14
N PHE A 44 18.95 -10.74 -1.13
CA PHE A 44 20.38 -10.51 -1.26
C PHE A 44 21.05 -11.74 -1.88
N PRO A 45 21.84 -11.58 -2.98
CA PRO A 45 22.37 -12.69 -3.75
C PRO A 45 23.54 -13.40 -3.03
N ASP A 46 24.28 -12.69 -2.18
CA ASP A 46 25.48 -13.17 -1.52
C ASP A 46 25.77 -12.44 -0.20
N ARG A 47 26.72 -12.97 0.56
CA ARG A 47 27.10 -12.43 1.87
C ARG A 47 27.81 -11.07 1.78
N GLU A 48 28.52 -10.79 0.70
CA GLU A 48 29.24 -9.52 0.52
C GLU A 48 28.24 -8.38 0.34
N ASN A 49 27.27 -8.54 -0.57
CA ASN A 49 26.19 -7.57 -0.77
C ASN A 49 25.39 -7.37 0.52
N LEU A 50 25.10 -8.44 1.24
CA LEU A 50 24.38 -8.36 2.52
C LEU A 50 25.21 -7.63 3.60
N ALA A 51 26.51 -7.89 3.69
CA ALA A 51 27.39 -7.19 4.63
C ALA A 51 27.46 -5.70 4.34
N ARG A 52 27.59 -5.30 3.07
CA ARG A 52 27.51 -3.89 2.65
C ARG A 52 26.20 -3.26 3.03
N ALA A 53 25.07 -3.94 2.78
CA ALA A 53 23.75 -3.46 3.14
C ALA A 53 23.58 -3.26 4.65
N LYS A 54 24.08 -4.20 5.47
CA LYS A 54 24.06 -4.07 6.93
C LYS A 54 24.94 -2.90 7.40
N ALA A 55 26.05 -2.63 6.74
CA ALA A 55 26.94 -1.51 7.06
C ALA A 55 26.27 -0.14 6.87
N LEU A 56 25.24 0.00 6.02
CA LEU A 56 24.46 1.23 5.89
C LEU A 56 23.77 1.62 7.21
N PHE A 57 23.50 0.66 8.08
CA PHE A 57 22.89 0.88 9.38
C PHE A 57 23.92 1.04 10.52
N ALA A 58 25.21 1.26 10.19
CA ALA A 58 26.22 1.50 11.21
C ALA A 58 25.82 2.72 12.07
N GLY A 59 25.86 2.54 13.41
CA GLY A 59 25.40 3.57 14.36
C GLY A 59 23.90 3.54 14.70
N VAL A 60 23.11 2.67 14.04
CA VAL A 60 21.72 2.40 14.40
C VAL A 60 21.60 0.99 14.95
N SER A 61 21.00 0.83 16.13
CA SER A 61 20.75 -0.49 16.71
C SER A 61 19.64 -1.18 15.94
N ILE A 62 19.92 -2.27 15.24
CA ILE A 62 18.97 -3.03 14.45
C ILE A 62 18.97 -4.52 14.82
N ASN A 63 17.80 -5.14 14.67
CA ASN A 63 17.67 -6.59 14.53
C ASN A 63 17.65 -6.92 13.03
N ALA A 64 18.52 -7.81 12.56
CA ALA A 64 18.58 -8.19 11.16
C ALA A 64 17.81 -9.50 10.92
N VAL A 65 16.88 -9.49 9.98
CA VAL A 65 16.17 -10.66 9.50
C VAL A 65 16.45 -10.82 8.01
N GLU A 66 16.90 -12.00 7.61
CA GLU A 66 17.23 -12.30 6.21
C GLU A 66 16.14 -13.16 5.61
N VAL A 67 15.63 -12.77 4.43
CA VAL A 67 14.60 -13.52 3.69
C VAL A 67 14.93 -13.58 2.21
N ASP A 68 14.45 -14.64 1.56
CA ASP A 68 14.48 -14.77 0.09
C ASP A 68 13.66 -13.66 -0.59
N ASP A 69 13.74 -13.53 -1.92
CA ASP A 69 12.97 -12.53 -2.69
C ASP A 69 11.51 -12.95 -2.94
N GLN A 70 11.02 -13.99 -2.29
CA GLN A 70 9.64 -14.45 -2.43
C GLN A 70 8.70 -13.73 -1.48
N GLY A 71 7.39 -13.77 -1.77
CA GLY A 71 6.35 -13.33 -0.87
C GLY A 71 6.07 -11.82 -0.89
N PHE A 72 6.65 -11.07 -1.82
CA PHE A 72 6.50 -9.62 -1.90
C PHE A 72 6.76 -8.92 -0.55
N ASP A 73 6.21 -7.72 -0.34
CA ASP A 73 6.42 -6.96 0.90
C ASP A 73 5.71 -7.63 2.08
N VAL A 74 4.42 -7.94 1.91
CA VAL A 74 3.60 -8.49 3.00
C VAL A 74 4.06 -9.87 3.46
N GLY A 75 4.47 -10.75 2.54
CA GLY A 75 5.05 -12.04 2.91
C GLY A 75 6.33 -11.89 3.73
N SER A 76 7.14 -10.88 3.45
CA SER A 76 8.33 -10.54 4.25
C SER A 76 7.96 -10.03 5.64
N TYR A 77 6.89 -9.21 5.74
CA TYR A 77 6.35 -8.75 7.03
C TYR A 77 5.88 -9.92 7.89
N VAL A 78 5.19 -10.90 7.29
CA VAL A 78 4.72 -12.10 8.00
C VAL A 78 5.92 -12.92 8.54
N LYS A 79 6.95 -13.12 7.71
CA LYS A 79 8.17 -13.82 8.13
C LYS A 79 8.83 -13.11 9.32
N ALA A 80 9.00 -11.78 9.25
CA ALA A 80 9.59 -10.98 10.32
C ALA A 80 8.72 -10.94 11.59
N ALA A 81 7.40 -10.76 11.45
CA ALA A 81 6.48 -10.71 12.58
C ALA A 81 6.45 -12.00 13.40
N LYS A 82 6.78 -13.15 12.81
CA LYS A 82 6.92 -14.43 13.53
C LYS A 82 8.17 -14.49 14.39
N LEU A 83 9.21 -13.73 14.05
CA LEU A 83 10.53 -13.77 14.72
C LEU A 83 10.65 -12.71 15.82
N VAL A 84 9.94 -11.60 15.74
CA VAL A 84 9.96 -10.54 16.75
C VAL A 84 8.93 -10.81 17.85
N LEU A 85 9.13 -10.21 19.02
CA LEU A 85 8.27 -10.44 20.19
C LEU A 85 7.51 -9.18 20.64
N ASN A 86 7.73 -8.04 19.97
CA ASN A 86 7.04 -6.79 20.28
C ASN A 86 5.53 -6.98 20.16
N ARG A 87 4.75 -6.38 21.06
CA ARG A 87 3.28 -6.47 21.06
C ARG A 87 2.66 -5.76 19.89
N ARG A 88 3.18 -4.57 19.52
CA ARG A 88 2.74 -3.75 18.40
C ARG A 88 3.81 -3.66 17.35
N LEU A 89 3.42 -3.75 16.10
CA LEU A 89 4.33 -3.67 14.96
C LEU A 89 3.87 -2.59 13.99
N VAL A 90 4.80 -1.69 13.63
CA VAL A 90 4.66 -0.86 12.45
C VAL A 90 5.45 -1.46 11.30
N PHE A 91 4.84 -1.55 10.14
CA PHE A 91 5.44 -2.10 8.92
C PHE A 91 5.72 -0.96 7.95
N LEU A 92 6.95 -0.90 7.46
CA LEU A 92 7.44 0.11 6.52
C LEU A 92 8.07 -0.57 5.31
N ASN A 93 7.67 -0.16 4.11
CA ASN A 93 8.27 -0.70 2.89
C ASN A 93 9.62 -0.04 2.58
N THR A 94 10.33 -0.56 1.57
CA THR A 94 11.66 -0.08 1.16
C THR A 94 11.69 1.42 0.85
N PHE A 95 10.60 1.98 0.34
CA PHE A 95 10.52 3.38 -0.09
C PHE A 95 10.02 4.33 1.00
N SER A 96 9.76 3.83 2.21
CA SER A 96 9.24 4.66 3.30
C SER A 96 10.19 5.80 3.65
N GLN A 97 9.63 6.99 3.73
CA GLN A 97 10.30 8.22 4.19
C GLN A 97 9.43 8.88 5.25
N ILE A 98 9.98 9.11 6.43
CA ILE A 98 9.28 9.72 7.56
C ILE A 98 9.27 11.23 7.38
N LEU A 99 8.12 11.89 7.60
CA LEU A 99 7.93 13.31 7.31
C LEU A 99 7.59 14.16 8.54
N ALA A 100 7.48 13.56 9.73
CA ALA A 100 7.14 14.31 10.95
C ALA A 100 7.79 13.71 12.20
N HIS A 101 8.03 14.56 13.21
CA HIS A 101 8.42 14.13 14.55
C HIS A 101 7.28 13.39 15.24
N ASN A 102 7.60 12.56 16.23
CA ASN A 102 6.66 11.78 17.03
C ASN A 102 5.79 10.82 16.20
N TRP A 103 6.23 10.50 14.99
CA TRP A 103 5.47 9.71 14.03
C TRP A 103 5.04 8.34 14.57
N LEU A 104 5.92 7.66 15.31
CA LEU A 104 5.62 6.35 15.88
C LEU A 104 4.67 6.46 17.08
N GLU A 105 4.83 7.49 17.89
CA GLU A 105 3.89 7.81 18.97
C GLU A 105 2.49 8.11 18.42
N HIS A 106 2.38 8.80 17.27
CA HIS A 106 1.10 9.04 16.61
C HIS A 106 0.40 7.73 16.20
N PHE A 107 1.14 6.79 15.61
CA PHE A 107 0.62 5.46 15.32
C PHE A 107 0.15 4.73 16.57
N ASP A 108 0.99 4.72 17.61
CA ASP A 108 0.75 3.98 18.86
C ASP A 108 -0.48 4.52 19.60
N ARG A 109 -0.60 5.85 19.73
CA ARG A 109 -1.77 6.51 20.34
C ARG A 109 -3.05 6.28 19.54
N ALA A 110 -2.99 6.32 18.22
CA ALA A 110 -4.15 6.04 17.39
C ALA A 110 -4.63 4.59 17.53
N LEU A 111 -3.72 3.65 17.76
CA LEU A 111 -4.06 2.25 18.03
C LEU A 111 -4.65 2.04 19.43
N ASP A 112 -4.44 2.96 20.38
CA ASP A 112 -5.08 2.96 21.71
C ASP A 112 -6.53 3.47 21.68
N LEU A 113 -6.96 4.09 20.58
CA LEU A 113 -8.35 4.55 20.47
C LEU A 113 -9.31 3.35 20.54
N PRO A 114 -10.45 3.48 21.25
CA PRO A 114 -11.46 2.43 21.29
C PRO A 114 -11.84 1.95 19.88
N GLU A 115 -11.99 0.66 19.72
CA GLU A 115 -12.42 0.01 18.48
C GLU A 115 -11.41 0.08 17.33
N VAL A 116 -10.24 0.73 17.47
CA VAL A 116 -9.24 0.75 16.38
C VAL A 116 -8.49 -0.58 16.33
N GLY A 117 -8.48 -1.21 15.16
CA GLY A 117 -7.80 -2.49 14.92
C GLY A 117 -6.53 -2.36 14.11
N VAL A 118 -6.41 -1.33 13.29
CA VAL A 118 -5.25 -1.03 12.45
C VAL A 118 -5.18 0.46 12.15
N VAL A 119 -3.97 0.99 12.12
CA VAL A 119 -3.66 2.39 11.79
C VAL A 119 -2.77 2.42 10.55
N GLY A 120 -3.14 3.17 9.53
CA GLY A 120 -2.34 3.36 8.33
C GLY A 120 -1.91 4.82 8.13
N ALA A 121 -0.77 5.05 7.50
CA ALA A 121 -0.38 6.40 7.07
C ALA A 121 -1.19 6.88 5.88
N THR A 122 -1.70 5.97 5.06
CA THR A 122 -2.45 6.28 3.85
C THR A 122 -3.57 5.26 3.61
N GLY A 123 -4.67 5.75 3.07
CA GLY A 123 -5.80 4.93 2.64
C GLY A 123 -6.29 5.33 1.25
N SER A 124 -7.17 4.54 0.67
CA SER A 124 -7.77 4.81 -0.64
C SER A 124 -9.16 4.17 -0.73
N TRP A 125 -10.02 4.70 -1.60
CA TRP A 125 -11.28 4.08 -1.97
C TRP A 125 -11.21 3.41 -3.35
N ALA A 126 -10.03 3.39 -3.97
CA ALA A 126 -9.83 2.83 -5.30
C ALA A 126 -10.32 1.38 -5.39
N ALA A 127 -10.98 1.07 -6.49
CA ALA A 127 -11.36 -0.29 -6.82
C ALA A 127 -10.52 -0.80 -7.99
N ASN A 128 -9.98 -2.00 -7.86
CA ASN A 128 -9.23 -2.67 -8.94
C ASN A 128 -10.14 -3.28 -10.01
N THR A 129 -11.43 -2.96 -9.98
CA THR A 129 -12.41 -3.36 -11.00
C THR A 129 -13.04 -2.13 -11.62
N ALA A 130 -13.04 -2.06 -12.94
CA ALA A 130 -14.03 -1.26 -13.65
C ALA A 130 -15.41 -1.80 -13.26
N GLY A 131 -16.39 -0.93 -12.93
CA GLY A 131 -17.76 -1.37 -12.62
C GLY A 131 -18.36 -2.19 -13.78
N PRO A 132 -19.40 -3.02 -13.53
CA PRO A 132 -20.04 -3.82 -14.58
C PRO A 132 -20.47 -2.97 -15.77
N GLU A 133 -20.83 -1.71 -15.53
CA GLU A 133 -21.21 -0.77 -16.54
C GLU A 133 -20.04 -0.35 -17.44
N ALA A 134 -18.88 -0.05 -16.88
CA ALA A 134 -17.68 0.28 -17.68
C ALA A 134 -17.25 -0.90 -18.55
N THR A 135 -17.47 -2.12 -18.07
CA THR A 135 -17.23 -3.34 -18.84
C THR A 135 -18.29 -3.51 -19.93
N MET A 136 -19.55 -3.25 -19.62
CA MET A 136 -20.63 -3.28 -20.61
C MET A 136 -20.37 -2.25 -21.72
N VAL A 137 -20.02 -1.03 -21.36
CA VAL A 137 -19.66 0.03 -22.32
C VAL A 137 -18.44 -0.39 -23.16
N PHE A 138 -17.42 -0.98 -22.56
CA PHE A 138 -16.26 -1.52 -23.27
C PHE A 138 -16.68 -2.61 -24.27
N LEU A 139 -17.49 -3.56 -23.86
CA LEU A 139 -17.96 -4.65 -24.71
C LEU A 139 -18.83 -4.14 -25.84
N VAL A 140 -19.79 -3.24 -25.57
CA VAL A 140 -20.67 -2.63 -26.58
C VAL A 140 -19.85 -1.80 -27.59
N ARG A 141 -18.95 -0.94 -27.14
CA ARG A 141 -18.09 -0.16 -28.06
C ARG A 141 -17.26 -1.08 -28.96
N ARG A 142 -16.76 -2.18 -28.39
CA ARG A 142 -16.00 -3.17 -29.14
C ARG A 142 -16.85 -3.93 -30.16
N MET A 143 -18.08 -4.34 -29.78
CA MET A 143 -19.02 -4.98 -30.71
C MET A 143 -19.37 -4.05 -31.89
N LEU A 144 -19.38 -2.74 -31.65
CA LEU A 144 -19.64 -1.71 -32.66
C LEU A 144 -18.38 -1.29 -33.44
N GLY A 145 -17.22 -1.94 -33.23
CA GLY A 145 -15.96 -1.56 -33.88
C GLY A 145 -15.40 -0.20 -33.46
N LEU A 146 -15.91 0.39 -32.38
CA LEU A 146 -15.47 1.68 -31.87
C LEU A 146 -14.21 1.53 -31.01
N PRO A 147 -13.34 2.56 -30.95
CA PRO A 147 -12.16 2.53 -30.07
C PRO A 147 -12.63 2.33 -28.63
N ALA A 148 -12.27 1.22 -28.04
CA ALA A 148 -12.60 0.87 -26.67
C ALA A 148 -11.32 0.63 -25.90
N LYS A 149 -11.00 1.53 -24.95
CA LYS A 149 -9.98 1.29 -23.92
C LYS A 149 -10.71 0.88 -22.66
N LEU A 150 -10.52 -0.36 -22.21
CA LEU A 150 -10.87 -0.71 -20.85
C LEU A 150 -9.93 0.14 -19.96
N HIS A 151 -10.48 0.96 -19.09
CA HIS A 151 -9.70 1.68 -18.11
C HIS A 151 -9.13 0.64 -17.13
N GLN A 152 -8.02 0.02 -17.52
CA GLN A 152 -7.20 -0.70 -16.57
C GLN A 152 -6.68 0.39 -15.62
N SER A 153 -6.83 0.18 -14.33
CA SER A 153 -6.20 1.03 -13.34
C SER A 153 -4.71 1.06 -13.65
N VAL A 154 -4.25 2.18 -14.21
CA VAL A 154 -2.88 2.38 -14.75
C VAL A 154 -1.80 2.20 -13.67
N GLU A 155 -2.18 2.10 -12.41
CA GLU A 155 -1.28 1.74 -11.31
C GLU A 155 -0.51 0.44 -11.55
N HIS A 156 -1.03 -0.48 -12.38
CA HIS A 156 -0.40 -1.77 -12.63
C HIS A 156 0.53 -1.79 -13.84
N VAL A 157 0.43 -0.80 -14.74
CA VAL A 157 1.22 -0.78 -15.99
C VAL A 157 2.54 -0.03 -15.83
N GLN A 158 2.65 0.90 -14.89
CA GLN A 158 3.85 1.75 -14.74
C GLN A 158 4.90 1.23 -13.75
N LEU A 159 4.66 0.12 -13.03
CA LEU A 159 5.63 -0.42 -12.08
C LEU A 159 6.62 -1.43 -12.68
N ASP A 160 6.44 -1.84 -13.93
CA ASP A 160 7.37 -2.74 -14.62
C ASP A 160 8.28 -1.97 -15.59
N GLY A 161 8.98 -0.96 -15.12
CA GLY A 161 10.00 -0.22 -15.88
C GLY A 161 11.25 -1.05 -16.28
N THR A 162 11.24 -2.36 -16.07
CA THR A 162 12.39 -3.23 -16.33
C THR A 162 12.16 -4.29 -17.43
N ASN A 163 11.00 -4.34 -18.10
CA ASN A 163 10.78 -5.32 -19.19
C ASN A 163 10.05 -4.74 -20.42
N ALA A 164 10.64 -3.73 -21.07
CA ALA A 164 10.14 -3.23 -22.35
C ALA A 164 10.50 -4.12 -23.56
N GLY A 165 11.12 -5.28 -23.34
CA GLY A 165 11.67 -6.13 -24.41
C GLY A 165 10.84 -7.33 -24.87
N ALA A 166 9.76 -7.72 -24.17
CA ALA A 166 9.09 -9.02 -24.40
C ALA A 166 7.65 -8.97 -24.94
N ALA A 167 7.14 -7.81 -25.36
CA ALA A 167 5.69 -7.61 -25.61
C ALA A 167 5.24 -7.77 -27.09
N LYS A 168 5.99 -8.37 -28.00
CA LYS A 168 5.57 -8.51 -29.42
C LYS A 168 4.87 -9.82 -29.79
N GLY A 169 4.64 -10.74 -28.86
CA GLY A 169 4.09 -12.09 -29.16
C GLY A 169 2.72 -12.43 -28.57
N SER A 170 2.05 -11.59 -27.75
CA SER A 170 0.90 -12.01 -26.94
C SER A 170 -0.44 -11.30 -27.22
N ALA A 171 -0.53 -10.43 -28.22
CA ALA A 171 -1.76 -9.65 -28.45
C ALA A 171 -3.00 -10.54 -28.74
N ALA A 172 -2.86 -11.65 -29.46
CA ALA A 172 -3.98 -12.51 -29.82
C ALA A 172 -4.51 -13.35 -28.64
N ARG A 173 -3.67 -13.78 -27.70
CA ARG A 173 -4.11 -14.51 -26.49
C ARG A 173 -4.84 -13.63 -25.47
N SER A 174 -4.50 -12.34 -25.41
CA SER A 174 -5.14 -11.37 -24.50
C SER A 174 -6.62 -11.12 -24.79
N TYR A 175 -7.08 -11.40 -26.00
CA TYR A 175 -8.43 -11.03 -26.43
C TYR A 175 -9.53 -12.02 -26.02
N LEU A 176 -9.19 -13.30 -25.85
CA LEU A 176 -10.15 -14.35 -25.46
C LEU A 176 -10.27 -14.48 -23.91
N SER A 177 -9.22 -14.12 -23.17
CA SER A 177 -9.19 -14.19 -21.71
C SER A 177 -9.81 -12.96 -21.03
N ALA A 178 -9.94 -11.83 -21.72
CA ALA A 178 -10.38 -10.56 -21.13
C ALA A 178 -11.74 -10.64 -20.36
N PRO A 179 -12.78 -11.32 -20.85
CA PRO A 179 -14.03 -11.47 -20.09
C PRO A 179 -13.86 -12.33 -18.83
N PHE A 180 -13.07 -13.39 -18.92
CA PHE A 180 -12.80 -14.28 -17.80
C PHE A 180 -11.93 -13.59 -16.74
N ASP A 181 -10.87 -12.88 -17.12
CA ASP A 181 -10.02 -12.09 -16.24
C ASP A 181 -10.83 -11.00 -15.52
N TYR A 182 -11.81 -10.42 -16.21
CA TYR A 182 -12.74 -9.46 -15.60
C TYR A 182 -13.62 -10.12 -14.53
N VAL A 183 -14.24 -11.26 -14.84
CA VAL A 183 -15.07 -12.00 -13.89
C VAL A 183 -14.26 -12.37 -12.66
N VAL A 184 -13.05 -12.92 -12.84
CA VAL A 184 -12.14 -13.26 -11.74
C VAL A 184 -11.79 -12.03 -10.91
N ARG A 185 -11.44 -10.90 -11.53
CA ARG A 185 -11.15 -9.66 -10.82
C ARG A 185 -12.37 -9.13 -10.08
N TYR A 186 -13.55 -9.17 -10.69
CA TYR A 186 -14.80 -8.75 -10.07
C TYR A 186 -15.12 -9.54 -8.80
N TYR A 187 -14.91 -10.87 -8.81
CA TYR A 187 -15.10 -11.68 -7.62
C TYR A 187 -13.98 -11.52 -6.58
N ARG A 188 -12.79 -11.15 -7.00
CA ARG A 188 -11.63 -10.98 -6.11
C ARG A 188 -11.58 -9.60 -5.44
N PHE A 189 -11.98 -8.55 -6.13
CA PHE A 189 -11.91 -7.17 -5.65
C PHE A 189 -13.32 -6.57 -5.42
N GLY A 190 -13.42 -5.61 -4.50
CA GLY A 190 -14.65 -4.89 -4.24
C GLY A 190 -14.97 -3.87 -5.33
N ARG A 191 -16.25 -3.42 -5.36
CA ARG A 191 -16.67 -2.27 -6.17
C ARG A 191 -16.25 -0.97 -5.48
N PHE A 192 -16.20 0.12 -6.26
CA PHE A 192 -16.04 1.46 -5.70
C PHE A 192 -17.33 1.89 -4.94
N PRO A 193 -17.21 2.54 -3.76
CA PRO A 193 -15.98 2.76 -3.01
C PRO A 193 -15.47 1.45 -2.39
N ASN A 194 -14.17 1.21 -2.51
CA ASN A 194 -13.52 0.06 -1.92
C ASN A 194 -12.47 0.50 -0.91
N PRO A 195 -12.87 0.95 0.28
CA PRO A 195 -11.95 1.48 1.26
C PRO A 195 -10.93 0.42 1.69
N HIS A 196 -9.66 0.79 1.60
CA HIS A 196 -8.56 -0.03 2.06
C HIS A 196 -7.38 0.82 2.51
N LEU A 197 -6.73 0.40 3.58
CA LEU A 197 -5.43 0.92 3.97
C LEU A 197 -4.37 0.36 3.03
N ARG A 198 -3.44 1.21 2.64
CA ARG A 198 -2.28 0.79 1.85
C ARG A 198 -1.26 0.09 2.75
N THR A 199 -0.60 -0.91 2.20
CA THR A 199 0.36 -1.75 2.96
C THR A 199 1.79 -1.17 3.01
N ASN A 200 1.96 0.11 2.63
CA ASN A 200 3.27 0.79 2.64
C ASN A 200 3.74 1.20 4.04
N ALA A 201 2.81 1.67 4.89
CA ALA A 201 3.07 2.08 6.26
C ALA A 201 1.81 1.89 7.11
N PHE A 202 1.80 0.89 8.00
CA PHE A 202 0.67 0.62 8.89
C PHE A 202 1.12 -0.02 10.19
N MET A 203 0.33 0.16 11.26
CA MET A 203 0.57 -0.41 12.58
C MET A 203 -0.64 -1.20 13.07
N MET A 204 -0.37 -2.33 13.72
CA MET A 204 -1.37 -3.12 14.46
C MET A 204 -0.71 -4.00 15.53
N ASP A 205 -1.52 -4.60 16.39
CA ASP A 205 -1.04 -5.63 17.29
C ASP A 205 -0.49 -6.83 16.51
N ARG A 206 0.70 -7.32 16.91
CA ARG A 206 1.35 -8.45 16.27
C ARG A 206 0.48 -9.71 16.25
N ALA A 207 -0.18 -10.01 17.38
CA ALA A 207 -1.06 -11.18 17.47
C ALA A 207 -2.22 -11.06 16.47
N ARG A 208 -2.83 -9.87 16.33
CA ARG A 208 -3.89 -9.62 15.37
C ARG A 208 -3.38 -9.75 13.93
N PHE A 209 -2.21 -9.19 13.61
CA PHE A 209 -1.61 -9.33 12.28
C PHE A 209 -1.42 -10.79 11.87
N LEU A 210 -0.86 -11.60 12.78
CA LEU A 210 -0.61 -13.02 12.52
C LEU A 210 -1.88 -13.89 12.52
N ALA A 211 -2.99 -13.39 13.07
CA ALA A 211 -4.30 -14.04 13.06
C ALA A 211 -5.15 -13.69 11.83
N LEU A 212 -4.71 -12.75 10.97
CA LEU A 212 -5.38 -12.46 9.72
C LEU A 212 -5.32 -13.66 8.79
N ASP A 213 -6.33 -13.76 7.90
CA ASP A 213 -6.31 -14.70 6.79
C ASP A 213 -5.29 -14.21 5.73
N LEU A 214 -4.09 -14.75 5.85
CA LEU A 214 -2.93 -14.38 5.06
C LEU A 214 -2.80 -15.35 3.87
N PRO A 215 -2.79 -14.86 2.61
CA PRO A 215 -2.51 -15.72 1.46
C PRO A 215 -1.05 -16.18 1.46
N SER A 216 -0.72 -17.13 0.57
CA SER A 216 0.67 -17.60 0.41
C SER A 216 1.63 -16.52 -0.12
N PHE A 217 1.11 -15.45 -0.71
CA PHE A 217 1.87 -14.38 -1.36
C PHE A 217 2.80 -14.87 -2.49
N GLU A 218 2.38 -15.88 -3.22
CA GLU A 218 3.14 -16.42 -4.37
C GLU A 218 3.04 -15.54 -5.60
N SER A 219 1.95 -14.78 -5.71
CA SER A 219 1.69 -13.88 -6.83
C SER A 219 1.49 -12.43 -6.39
N LYS A 220 1.79 -11.49 -7.29
CA LYS A 220 1.47 -10.06 -7.10
C LYS A 220 -0.04 -9.85 -6.87
N SER A 221 -0.87 -10.71 -7.45
CA SER A 221 -2.31 -10.72 -7.26
C SER A 221 -2.71 -11.02 -5.81
N ASP A 222 -1.93 -11.82 -5.07
CA ASP A 222 -2.20 -12.13 -3.66
C ASP A 222 -1.94 -10.91 -2.78
N THR A 223 -0.86 -10.17 -3.05
CA THR A 223 -0.56 -8.91 -2.37
C THR A 223 -1.67 -7.88 -2.59
N TYR A 224 -2.14 -7.72 -3.83
CA TYR A 224 -3.27 -6.84 -4.13
C TYR A 224 -4.56 -7.32 -3.48
N GLY A 225 -4.79 -8.64 -3.45
CA GLY A 225 -5.94 -9.24 -2.75
C GLY A 225 -5.94 -8.93 -1.26
N PHE A 226 -4.76 -9.00 -0.63
CA PHE A 226 -4.59 -8.67 0.78
C PHE A 226 -4.72 -7.15 1.06
N GLU A 227 -4.26 -6.28 0.17
CA GLU A 227 -4.39 -4.84 0.31
C GLU A 227 -5.83 -4.37 0.05
N SER A 228 -6.42 -4.70 -1.10
CA SER A 228 -7.67 -4.10 -1.58
C SER A 228 -8.73 -5.11 -2.04
N GLY A 229 -8.53 -6.42 -1.84
CA GLY A 229 -9.47 -7.46 -2.19
C GLY A 229 -10.68 -7.55 -1.27
N ARG A 230 -11.60 -8.51 -1.56
CA ARG A 230 -12.76 -8.79 -0.71
C ARG A 230 -12.39 -9.34 0.67
N ARG A 231 -11.22 -9.95 0.81
CA ARG A 231 -10.63 -10.44 2.06
C ARG A 231 -9.40 -9.61 2.44
N SER A 232 -9.40 -8.32 2.09
CA SER A 232 -8.28 -7.43 2.43
C SER A 232 -8.14 -7.26 3.94
N MET A 233 -6.92 -6.88 4.37
CA MET A 233 -6.63 -6.54 5.77
C MET A 233 -7.71 -5.61 6.36
N THR A 234 -8.04 -4.53 5.66
CA THR A 234 -9.07 -3.57 6.08
C THR A 234 -10.43 -4.23 6.33
N LYS A 235 -10.87 -5.12 5.41
CA LYS A 235 -12.17 -5.80 5.54
C LYS A 235 -12.18 -6.85 6.64
N GLN A 236 -11.05 -7.52 6.87
CA GLN A 236 -10.92 -8.47 7.98
C GLN A 236 -10.98 -7.76 9.33
N ILE A 237 -10.41 -6.56 9.45
CA ILE A 237 -10.52 -5.73 10.67
C ILE A 237 -11.98 -5.29 10.89
N LEU A 238 -12.65 -4.80 9.84
CA LEU A 238 -14.08 -4.44 9.92
C LEU A 238 -14.96 -5.64 10.31
N ALA A 239 -14.68 -6.82 9.79
CA ALA A 239 -15.42 -8.05 10.14
C ALA A 239 -15.24 -8.47 11.62
N GLN A 240 -14.18 -8.00 12.29
CA GLN A 240 -13.95 -8.16 13.73
C GLN A 240 -14.68 -7.09 14.56
N GLY A 241 -15.47 -6.21 13.95
CA GLY A 241 -16.10 -5.07 14.62
C GLY A 241 -15.14 -3.92 14.95
N LEU A 242 -13.91 -3.95 14.40
CA LEU A 242 -12.88 -2.96 14.65
C LEU A 242 -12.76 -1.97 13.48
N GLN A 243 -12.21 -0.79 13.75
CA GLN A 243 -12.07 0.29 12.79
C GLN A 243 -10.64 0.39 12.24
N PRO A 244 -10.47 0.44 10.92
CA PRO A 244 -9.25 0.93 10.30
C PRO A 244 -9.27 2.46 10.30
N VAL A 245 -8.15 3.09 10.68
CA VAL A 245 -8.00 4.55 10.64
C VAL A 245 -6.77 4.96 9.86
N VAL A 246 -6.82 6.13 9.23
CA VAL A 246 -5.67 6.83 8.67
C VAL A 246 -5.24 7.89 9.67
N ILE A 247 -3.94 8.06 9.87
CA ILE A 247 -3.40 9.16 10.70
C ILE A 247 -2.64 10.16 9.83
N ASP A 248 -2.72 11.42 10.23
CA ASP A 248 -1.94 12.49 9.63
C ASP A 248 -0.63 12.76 10.40
N ARG A 249 0.18 13.68 9.88
CA ARG A 249 1.47 14.08 10.46
C ARG A 249 1.35 14.74 11.84
N HIS A 250 0.15 15.13 12.26
CA HIS A 250 -0.15 15.75 13.55
C HIS A 250 -0.74 14.74 14.53
N GLY A 251 -0.91 13.47 14.14
CA GLY A 251 -1.48 12.40 14.96
C GLY A 251 -3.01 12.37 15.01
N LYS A 252 -3.69 13.16 14.17
CA LYS A 252 -5.15 13.09 14.07
C LYS A 252 -5.54 11.83 13.29
N ALA A 253 -6.46 11.04 13.88
CA ALA A 253 -7.01 9.85 13.27
C ALA A 253 -8.28 10.17 12.47
N TYR A 254 -8.41 9.57 11.29
CA TYR A 254 -9.54 9.74 10.38
C TYR A 254 -10.19 8.38 10.13
N ARG A 255 -11.52 8.29 10.27
CA ARG A 255 -12.31 7.12 9.92
C ARG A 255 -12.53 7.05 8.40
N ILE A 256 -12.97 5.91 7.88
CA ILE A 256 -13.13 5.65 6.43
C ILE A 256 -13.81 6.80 5.66
N PRO A 257 -14.95 7.38 6.12
CA PRO A 257 -15.60 8.48 5.37
C PRO A 257 -14.75 9.74 5.27
N GLU A 258 -13.80 9.93 6.18
CA GLU A 258 -12.95 11.11 6.32
C GLU A 258 -11.58 10.96 5.64
N TRP A 259 -11.23 9.76 5.12
CA TRP A 259 -9.89 9.52 4.59
C TRP A 259 -9.48 10.49 3.48
N LYS A 260 -10.39 10.87 2.59
CA LYS A 260 -10.09 11.88 1.57
C LYS A 260 -9.72 13.22 2.19
N SER A 261 -10.46 13.67 3.20
CA SER A 261 -10.23 14.96 3.88
C SER A 261 -8.99 14.99 4.77
N SER A 262 -8.35 13.84 5.01
CA SER A 262 -7.07 13.79 5.73
C SER A 262 -5.92 14.45 4.97
N SER A 263 -6.02 14.60 3.63
CA SER A 263 -4.95 15.08 2.75
C SER A 263 -3.64 14.31 2.89
N THR A 264 -3.72 13.01 3.21
CA THR A 264 -2.55 12.13 3.35
C THR A 264 -2.20 11.38 2.08
N PHE A 265 -3.15 11.23 1.13
CA PHE A 265 -2.92 10.46 -0.08
C PHE A 265 -3.67 11.03 -1.29
N ARG A 266 -2.92 11.47 -2.30
CA ARG A 266 -3.43 11.94 -3.59
C ARG A 266 -4.55 12.99 -3.49
N VAL A 267 -4.39 13.93 -2.58
CA VAL A 267 -5.26 15.09 -2.41
C VAL A 267 -4.36 16.30 -2.12
N GLY A 268 -4.60 17.42 -2.81
CA GLY A 268 -3.82 18.65 -2.63
C GLY A 268 -2.32 18.42 -2.86
N GLU A 269 -1.51 18.93 -1.97
CA GLU A 269 -0.06 18.68 -1.93
C GLU A 269 0.33 17.54 -0.97
N GLN A 270 -0.65 16.74 -0.51
CA GLN A 270 -0.46 15.71 0.52
C GLN A 270 0.16 16.30 1.80
N GLU A 271 -0.25 17.50 2.15
CA GLU A 271 0.35 18.34 3.21
C GLU A 271 0.35 17.68 4.59
N ASN A 272 -0.57 16.74 4.81
CA ASN A 272 -0.71 16.02 6.08
C ASN A 272 -0.09 14.61 6.06
N LEU A 273 0.65 14.25 5.01
CA LEU A 273 1.28 12.94 4.90
C LEU A 273 2.32 12.73 6.00
N LEU A 274 2.22 11.60 6.71
CA LEU A 274 3.12 11.22 7.80
C LEU A 274 4.31 10.39 7.33
N VAL A 275 4.06 9.42 6.44
CA VAL A 275 5.08 8.55 5.85
C VAL A 275 4.86 8.49 4.35
N ALA A 276 5.83 9.01 3.60
CA ALA A 276 5.84 8.94 2.14
C ALA A 276 6.35 7.59 1.63
N ASP A 277 5.97 7.27 0.40
CA ASP A 277 6.51 6.15 -0.37
C ASP A 277 6.65 6.54 -1.85
N ASN A 278 7.03 5.58 -2.71
CA ASN A 278 7.19 5.82 -4.14
C ASN A 278 5.88 6.29 -4.84
N ARG A 279 4.70 5.90 -4.35
CA ARG A 279 3.42 6.33 -4.97
C ARG A 279 3.03 7.74 -4.55
N THR A 280 3.27 8.11 -3.31
CA THR A 280 3.05 9.49 -2.84
C THR A 280 4.05 10.43 -3.48
N ALA A 281 5.33 10.04 -3.64
CA ALA A 281 6.33 10.79 -4.37
C ALA A 281 5.94 10.99 -5.85
N ASN A 282 5.49 9.91 -6.53
CA ASN A 282 5.01 10.00 -7.91
C ASN A 282 3.84 10.99 -8.07
N PHE A 283 2.91 11.03 -7.11
CA PHE A 283 1.84 12.02 -7.14
C PHE A 283 2.37 13.45 -6.97
N SER A 284 3.29 13.68 -6.04
CA SER A 284 3.87 15.01 -5.78
C SER A 284 4.69 15.53 -6.96
N GLU A 285 5.37 14.64 -7.69
CA GLU A 285 6.18 14.96 -8.87
C GLU A 285 5.36 15.07 -10.16
N ALA A 286 4.12 14.59 -10.15
CA ALA A 286 3.27 14.56 -11.35
C ALA A 286 2.78 15.96 -11.75
N GLY A 287 2.65 16.19 -13.05
CA GLY A 287 2.01 17.40 -13.57
C GLY A 287 0.51 17.45 -13.26
N PRO A 288 -0.15 18.63 -13.37
CA PRO A 288 -1.52 18.87 -12.92
C PRO A 288 -2.55 17.86 -13.47
N VAL A 289 -2.49 17.54 -14.76
CA VAL A 289 -3.41 16.60 -15.42
C VAL A 289 -3.26 15.19 -14.85
N HIS A 290 -2.02 14.76 -14.62
CA HIS A 290 -1.75 13.43 -14.06
C HIS A 290 -2.12 13.35 -12.57
N ARG A 291 -1.89 14.42 -11.80
CA ARG A 291 -2.36 14.53 -10.40
C ARG A 291 -3.88 14.40 -10.32
N GLN A 292 -4.61 15.14 -11.14
CA GLN A 292 -6.08 15.06 -11.17
C GLN A 292 -6.57 13.64 -11.51
N TYR A 293 -5.90 12.97 -12.45
CA TYR A 293 -6.19 11.58 -12.78
C TYR A 293 -5.95 10.64 -11.59
N LEU A 294 -4.81 10.75 -10.91
CA LEU A 294 -4.46 9.93 -9.75
C LEU A 294 -5.39 10.19 -8.55
N GLU A 295 -5.81 11.44 -8.35
CA GLU A 295 -6.80 11.79 -7.32
C GLU A 295 -8.15 11.13 -7.63
N LYS A 296 -8.64 11.25 -8.87
CA LYS A 296 -9.89 10.62 -9.30
C LYS A 296 -9.84 9.11 -9.15
N LEU A 297 -8.74 8.46 -9.50
CA LEU A 297 -8.54 7.02 -9.27
C LEU A 297 -8.73 6.60 -7.82
N SER A 298 -8.26 7.41 -6.90
CA SER A 298 -8.24 7.08 -5.47
C SER A 298 -9.56 7.39 -4.77
N TRP A 299 -10.31 8.41 -5.23
CA TRP A 299 -11.36 9.02 -4.44
C TRP A 299 -12.70 9.23 -5.17
N VAL A 300 -12.75 9.05 -6.49
CA VAL A 300 -13.95 9.34 -7.28
C VAL A 300 -14.42 8.10 -8.02
N HIS A 301 -15.73 7.86 -8.00
CA HIS A 301 -16.33 6.78 -8.78
C HIS A 301 -16.02 6.97 -10.28
N PRO A 302 -15.62 5.93 -11.02
CA PRO A 302 -15.26 6.03 -12.44
C PRO A 302 -16.31 6.71 -13.34
N TRP A 303 -17.60 6.60 -13.00
CA TRP A 303 -18.69 7.27 -13.73
C TRP A 303 -18.74 8.78 -13.55
N ASN A 304 -18.16 9.30 -12.46
CA ASN A 304 -18.16 10.73 -12.15
C ASN A 304 -16.88 11.42 -12.66
N TRP A 305 -16.05 10.73 -13.45
CA TRP A 305 -14.81 11.32 -13.94
C TRP A 305 -15.03 12.47 -14.93
N ASP A 306 -16.15 12.41 -15.68
CA ASP A 306 -16.52 13.45 -16.66
C ASP A 306 -17.51 14.47 -16.08
N SER A 307 -17.97 14.30 -14.84
CA SER A 307 -18.88 15.21 -14.17
C SER A 307 -18.17 15.96 -13.04
N ASP A 308 -18.30 17.28 -13.02
CA ASP A 308 -17.78 18.14 -11.93
C ASP A 308 -18.58 18.03 -10.62
N ARG A 309 -19.52 17.08 -10.54
CA ARG A 309 -20.32 16.85 -9.33
C ARG A 309 -19.85 15.59 -8.61
N PRO A 310 -19.13 15.73 -7.48
CA PRO A 310 -18.82 14.59 -6.63
C PRO A 310 -20.10 14.10 -5.93
N SER A 311 -20.59 12.92 -6.29
CA SER A 311 -21.57 12.24 -5.45
C SER A 311 -20.83 11.65 -4.23
N PRO A 312 -21.31 11.87 -3.00
CA PRO A 312 -20.68 11.26 -1.83
C PRO A 312 -20.78 9.73 -1.93
N PRO A 313 -19.72 9.01 -1.58
CA PRO A 313 -19.74 7.56 -1.55
C PRO A 313 -20.75 7.08 -0.49
N ARG A 314 -21.55 6.06 -0.82
CA ARG A 314 -22.37 5.33 0.15
C ARG A 314 -21.54 4.21 0.72
N PHE A 315 -21.29 4.26 2.03
CA PHE A 315 -20.65 3.19 2.78
C PHE A 315 -21.77 2.29 3.33
N SER A 316 -21.84 1.06 2.87
CA SER A 316 -22.74 0.02 3.38
C SER A 316 -21.97 -0.94 4.27
#